data_3a8b1250c6c27edbddfe0c281534f968
#
_entry.id   3a8b1250c6c27edbddfe0c281534f968
#
_cell.length_a   1.000
_cell.length_b   1.000
_cell.length_c   1.000
_cell.angle_alpha   90.00
_cell.angle_beta   90.00
_cell.angle_gamma   90.00
#
_symmetry.space_group_name_H-M   'P 1'
#
loop_
_entity.id
_entity.type
_entity.pdbx_description
1 polymer ?
#
loop_
_entity_poly.entity_id
_entity_poly.type
_entity_poly.pdbx_seq_one_letter_code
_entity_poly.pdbx_strand_id
1 'polypeptide(L)'
;MTISPIILTLIILLLALVSFVCEFFPVDTTAIAITILLILCKLVTPEQGLSGFSNSATITVTAMFILSAGITRTGGLQIVRDLLFRLGGKSLKKQIAALGIIVGFISAFINNTAVVAVFLPIIEGWGKKRKISLSKLLIPLSYAAILGGVITIIGTSTNILASGLSEKLGYGEFSIFLITPIGIPVFFIGLFYLTFIAPKLLPDRKSVNNNGLDVDYDMKDYVSEIIITPRSSLIGQTLRQSGIQRKFDVDVLEIIHNDIHFPQPLADKILSLGDILLVRGSKEDLLQVRDERGVDILADVKFDKDEIEKELSFGEDKVAEVLILSNSRLISSTLKDLRFRQRYNATVIAIRRGEELLRERLGKVRLKFGDLLLVQGPRESFIGLQTTRELLVLEEREVETLRQNKAYIAISIVFGVVIVAALNILPILVSSLVGVMLMIFTGCLKPGEIYGAVRWDIIFLLAGLIPLGIAMETSGTNKLIAEYIVSLGSYLPNYLILVIFYFFTSLLTEVLSNNAAVLLMLPVAAEVAKNLGLNPISFMLVVMFAASNSYMTPIGYQTNTMVYGPGGYRFLDFTRVGLPLTLIFTFIVPLLIIFVYGL
;
A
#
# COMPACT_ATOMS: atom_id res chain seq x y z
N MET A 1 -21.19 19.92 -37.39
CA MET A 1 -21.98 19.48 -36.23
C MET A 1 -21.13 19.67 -34.97
N THR A 2 -21.42 20.67 -34.19
CA THR A 2 -20.78 20.87 -32.88
C THR A 2 -21.36 19.84 -31.91
N ILE A 3 -20.54 18.90 -31.47
CA ILE A 3 -20.93 17.90 -30.44
C ILE A 3 -21.37 18.69 -29.21
N SER A 4 -22.51 18.33 -28.62
CA SER A 4 -22.97 18.96 -27.37
C SER A 4 -21.89 18.83 -26.28
N PRO A 5 -21.61 19.93 -25.52
CA PRO A 5 -20.65 19.88 -24.42
C PRO A 5 -20.90 18.72 -23.43
N ILE A 6 -22.17 18.40 -23.18
CA ILE A 6 -22.58 17.27 -22.33
C ILE A 6 -22.07 15.95 -22.89
N ILE A 7 -22.31 15.68 -24.20
CA ILE A 7 -21.87 14.42 -24.84
C ILE A 7 -20.36 14.30 -24.81
N LEU A 8 -19.64 15.39 -25.08
CA LEU A 8 -18.19 15.41 -25.09
C LEU A 8 -17.63 15.15 -23.68
N THR A 9 -18.23 15.76 -22.65
CA THR A 9 -17.84 15.50 -21.25
C THR A 9 -18.12 14.05 -20.83
N LEU A 10 -19.26 13.48 -21.24
CA LEU A 10 -19.58 12.07 -20.98
C LEU A 10 -18.60 11.10 -21.67
N ILE A 11 -18.19 11.41 -22.90
CA ILE A 11 -17.16 10.62 -23.61
C ILE A 11 -15.83 10.68 -22.84
N ILE A 12 -15.38 11.87 -22.43
CA ILE A 12 -14.14 12.03 -21.68
C ILE A 12 -14.24 11.33 -20.31
N LEU A 13 -15.37 11.42 -19.63
CA LEU A 13 -15.64 10.73 -18.38
C LEU A 13 -15.56 9.20 -18.57
N LEU A 14 -16.16 8.67 -19.62
CA LEU A 14 -16.11 7.23 -19.94
C LEU A 14 -14.68 6.79 -20.28
N LEU A 15 -13.96 7.57 -21.07
CA LEU A 15 -12.54 7.29 -21.38
C LEU A 15 -11.68 7.32 -20.12
N ALA A 16 -11.92 8.28 -19.22
CA ALA A 16 -11.25 8.35 -17.91
C ALA A 16 -11.52 7.09 -17.10
N LEU A 17 -12.80 6.68 -16.97
CA LEU A 17 -13.19 5.50 -16.22
C LEU A 17 -12.57 4.24 -16.81
N VAL A 18 -12.64 4.05 -18.13
CA VAL A 18 -12.02 2.90 -18.81
C VAL A 18 -10.50 2.89 -18.62
N SER A 19 -9.84 4.05 -18.73
CA SER A 19 -8.39 4.14 -18.54
C SER A 19 -7.96 3.82 -17.11
N PHE A 20 -8.75 4.23 -16.10
CA PHE A 20 -8.50 3.90 -14.71
C PHE A 20 -8.77 2.42 -14.41
N VAL A 21 -9.83 1.83 -14.97
CA VAL A 21 -10.18 0.41 -14.76
C VAL A 21 -9.18 -0.51 -15.46
N CYS A 22 -8.80 -0.19 -16.70
CA CYS A 22 -7.87 -1.01 -17.49
C CYS A 22 -6.41 -0.73 -17.16
N GLU A 23 -6.11 0.31 -16.35
CA GLU A 23 -4.77 0.72 -15.96
C GLU A 23 -3.79 0.86 -17.15
N PHE A 24 -4.27 1.38 -18.30
CA PHE A 24 -3.43 1.57 -19.49
C PHE A 24 -2.23 2.46 -19.21
N PHE A 25 -2.41 3.47 -18.35
CA PHE A 25 -1.37 4.39 -17.90
C PHE A 25 -1.46 4.57 -16.37
N PRO A 26 -0.39 5.03 -15.73
CA PRO A 26 -0.43 5.43 -14.34
C PRO A 26 -1.53 6.46 -14.08
N VAL A 27 -2.15 6.40 -12.90
CA VAL A 27 -3.33 7.21 -12.56
C VAL A 27 -3.10 8.73 -12.66
N ASP A 28 -1.88 9.20 -12.34
CA ASP A 28 -1.47 10.60 -12.51
C ASP A 28 -1.35 11.01 -13.98
N THR A 29 -0.74 10.15 -14.80
CA THR A 29 -0.61 10.37 -16.25
C THR A 29 -1.98 10.43 -16.91
N THR A 30 -2.88 9.51 -16.52
CA THR A 30 -4.28 9.51 -16.97
C THR A 30 -4.98 10.81 -16.58
N ALA A 31 -4.83 11.25 -15.32
CA ALA A 31 -5.46 12.48 -14.84
C ALA A 31 -4.97 13.74 -15.59
N ILE A 32 -3.67 13.84 -15.83
CA ILE A 32 -3.10 14.95 -16.62
C ILE A 32 -3.59 14.89 -18.08
N ALA A 33 -3.63 13.70 -18.68
CA ALA A 33 -4.14 13.53 -20.05
C ALA A 33 -5.61 13.98 -20.15
N ILE A 34 -6.44 13.64 -19.17
CA ILE A 34 -7.84 14.09 -19.08
C ILE A 34 -7.89 15.62 -19.01
N THR A 35 -7.08 16.25 -18.16
CA THR A 35 -7.01 17.72 -18.07
C THR A 35 -6.68 18.35 -19.43
N ILE A 36 -5.67 17.84 -20.11
CA ILE A 36 -5.26 18.33 -21.42
C ILE A 36 -6.40 18.17 -22.43
N LEU A 37 -7.08 17.02 -22.46
CA LEU A 37 -8.24 16.79 -23.32
C LEU A 37 -9.37 17.79 -23.05
N LEU A 38 -9.68 18.06 -21.78
CA LEU A 38 -10.70 19.02 -21.38
C LEU A 38 -10.38 20.45 -21.88
N ILE A 39 -9.10 20.87 -21.78
CA ILE A 39 -8.64 22.17 -22.29
C ILE A 39 -8.73 22.21 -23.83
N LEU A 40 -8.23 21.18 -24.52
CA LEU A 40 -8.28 21.10 -25.99
C LEU A 40 -9.71 21.08 -26.53
N CYS A 41 -10.60 20.42 -25.83
CA CYS A 41 -12.05 20.40 -26.16
C CYS A 41 -12.78 21.66 -25.72
N LYS A 42 -12.09 22.64 -25.13
CA LYS A 42 -12.69 23.92 -24.65
C LYS A 42 -13.82 23.73 -23.62
N LEU A 43 -13.80 22.64 -22.88
CA LEU A 43 -14.75 22.39 -21.79
C LEU A 43 -14.33 23.11 -20.50
N VAL A 44 -13.03 23.40 -20.37
CA VAL A 44 -12.47 24.25 -19.31
C VAL A 44 -11.45 25.22 -19.91
N THR A 45 -11.24 26.37 -19.24
CA THR A 45 -10.15 27.27 -19.61
C THR A 45 -8.80 26.72 -19.15
N PRO A 46 -7.65 27.18 -19.70
CA PRO A 46 -6.36 26.77 -19.20
C PRO A 46 -6.17 27.03 -17.68
N GLU A 47 -6.67 28.17 -17.17
CA GLU A 47 -6.62 28.50 -15.75
C GLU A 47 -7.44 27.51 -14.91
N GLN A 48 -8.64 27.17 -15.37
CA GLN A 48 -9.47 26.15 -14.73
C GLN A 48 -8.81 24.77 -14.80
N GLY A 49 -8.18 24.45 -15.94
CA GLY A 49 -7.42 23.20 -16.11
C GLY A 49 -6.26 23.06 -15.16
N LEU A 50 -5.59 24.15 -14.80
CA LEU A 50 -4.46 24.15 -13.87
C LEU A 50 -4.86 24.47 -12.41
N SER A 51 -6.11 24.84 -12.16
CA SER A 51 -6.61 25.24 -10.83
C SER A 51 -6.45 24.15 -9.76
N GLY A 52 -6.32 22.90 -10.16
CA GLY A 52 -6.10 21.78 -9.25
C GLY A 52 -4.76 21.86 -8.52
N PHE A 53 -3.71 22.42 -9.11
CA PHE A 53 -2.40 22.59 -8.48
C PHE A 53 -2.39 23.66 -7.39
N SER A 54 -3.23 24.67 -7.48
CA SER A 54 -3.39 25.74 -6.49
C SER A 54 -4.54 25.48 -5.50
N ASN A 55 -5.16 24.30 -5.56
CA ASN A 55 -6.25 23.95 -4.68
C ASN A 55 -5.77 23.77 -3.23
N SER A 56 -6.54 24.28 -2.27
CA SER A 56 -6.26 24.19 -0.83
C SER A 56 -6.06 22.74 -0.37
N ALA A 57 -6.89 21.81 -0.85
CA ALA A 57 -6.77 20.39 -0.53
C ALA A 57 -5.47 19.77 -1.07
N THR A 58 -5.09 20.07 -2.31
CA THR A 58 -3.84 19.54 -2.92
C THR A 58 -2.61 19.98 -2.12
N ILE A 59 -2.57 21.25 -1.71
CA ILE A 59 -1.46 21.79 -0.90
C ILE A 59 -1.49 21.21 0.52
N THR A 60 -2.66 21.06 1.13
CA THR A 60 -2.82 20.45 2.45
C THR A 60 -2.36 18.99 2.45
N VAL A 61 -2.75 18.19 1.44
CA VAL A 61 -2.29 16.80 1.29
C VAL A 61 -0.77 16.74 1.17
N THR A 62 -0.18 17.65 0.39
CA THR A 62 1.29 17.76 0.26
C THR A 62 1.95 18.02 1.62
N ALA A 63 1.46 18.99 2.38
CA ALA A 63 1.96 19.31 3.71
C ALA A 63 1.79 18.12 4.68
N MET A 64 0.66 17.39 4.63
CA MET A 64 0.41 16.23 5.48
C MET A 64 1.35 15.06 5.18
N PHE A 65 1.73 14.81 3.92
CA PHE A 65 2.76 13.83 3.59
C PHE A 65 4.10 14.19 4.23
N ILE A 66 4.49 15.46 4.19
CA ILE A 66 5.74 15.92 4.79
C ILE A 66 5.70 15.78 6.32
N LEU A 67 4.61 16.18 6.98
CA LEU A 67 4.42 16.01 8.43
C LEU A 67 4.48 14.55 8.86
N SER A 68 3.82 13.67 8.12
CA SER A 68 3.84 12.21 8.35
C SER A 68 5.26 11.63 8.23
N ALA A 69 6.03 12.09 7.22
CA ALA A 69 7.44 11.72 7.08
C ALA A 69 8.28 12.19 8.25
N GLY A 70 8.01 13.37 8.81
CA GLY A 70 8.68 13.89 10.01
C GLY A 70 8.53 12.96 11.21
N ILE A 71 7.30 12.48 11.48
CA ILE A 71 7.06 11.51 12.56
C ILE A 71 7.80 10.19 12.29
N THR A 72 7.73 9.69 11.05
CA THR A 72 8.34 8.41 10.68
C THR A 72 9.86 8.46 10.82
N ARG A 73 10.52 9.51 10.31
CA ARG A 73 11.99 9.68 10.33
C ARG A 73 12.56 10.00 11.72
N THR A 74 11.73 10.52 12.62
CA THR A 74 12.13 10.71 14.02
C THR A 74 11.88 9.47 14.88
N GLY A 75 11.32 8.41 14.34
CA GLY A 75 11.02 7.19 15.10
C GLY A 75 9.84 7.34 16.08
N GLY A 76 8.99 8.36 15.90
CA GLY A 76 7.84 8.61 16.77
C GLY A 76 6.91 7.39 16.88
N LEU A 77 6.80 6.58 15.82
CA LEU A 77 5.98 5.36 15.83
C LEU A 77 6.62 4.19 16.60
N GLN A 78 7.95 4.20 16.86
CA GLN A 78 8.60 3.16 17.67
C GLN A 78 8.25 3.25 19.15
N ILE A 79 7.92 4.44 19.67
CA ILE A 79 7.46 4.65 21.04
C ILE A 79 6.21 3.82 21.31
N VAL A 80 5.39 3.62 20.29
CA VAL A 80 4.11 2.93 20.38
C VAL A 80 4.28 1.41 20.39
N ARG A 81 5.39 0.88 19.85
CA ARG A 81 5.71 -0.55 19.86
C ARG A 81 5.66 -1.13 21.26
N ASP A 82 6.30 -0.48 22.22
CA ASP A 82 6.39 -0.99 23.60
C ASP A 82 5.03 -0.98 24.31
N LEU A 83 4.19 -0.01 23.97
CA LEU A 83 2.80 0.04 24.43
C LEU A 83 1.99 -1.16 23.89
N LEU A 84 2.14 -1.46 22.60
CA LEU A 84 1.48 -2.61 21.97
C LEU A 84 1.87 -3.94 22.65
N PHE A 85 3.16 -4.15 22.95
CA PHE A 85 3.63 -5.35 23.63
C PHE A 85 3.09 -5.49 25.05
N ARG A 86 2.89 -4.37 25.76
CA ARG A 86 2.32 -4.36 27.12
C ARG A 86 0.82 -4.65 27.12
N LEU A 87 0.06 -4.04 26.22
CA LEU A 87 -1.40 -4.14 26.17
C LEU A 87 -1.93 -5.42 25.51
N GLY A 88 -1.19 -6.02 24.58
CA GLY A 88 -1.68 -7.14 23.76
C GLY A 88 -1.95 -8.45 24.51
N GLY A 89 -1.42 -8.63 25.72
CA GLY A 89 -1.70 -9.80 26.56
C GLY A 89 -1.36 -11.14 25.88
N LYS A 90 -2.03 -12.24 26.32
CA LYS A 90 -1.81 -13.62 25.80
C LYS A 90 -2.89 -14.08 24.81
N SER A 91 -4.04 -13.46 24.76
CA SER A 91 -5.18 -13.90 23.94
C SER A 91 -5.20 -13.16 22.61
N LEU A 92 -5.43 -13.87 21.49
CA LEU A 92 -5.53 -13.31 20.14
C LEU A 92 -6.53 -12.14 20.07
N LYS A 93 -7.69 -12.26 20.73
CA LYS A 93 -8.70 -11.20 20.79
C LYS A 93 -8.15 -9.91 21.44
N LYS A 94 -7.44 -10.04 22.57
CA LYS A 94 -6.82 -8.89 23.25
C LYS A 94 -5.74 -8.25 22.39
N GLN A 95 -5.00 -9.06 21.63
CA GLN A 95 -3.96 -8.58 20.74
C GLN A 95 -4.54 -7.81 19.56
N ILE A 96 -5.59 -8.33 18.91
CA ILE A 96 -6.28 -7.64 17.82
C ILE A 96 -6.95 -6.35 18.35
N ALA A 97 -7.56 -6.39 19.53
CA ALA A 97 -8.15 -5.19 20.13
C ALA A 97 -7.10 -4.11 20.44
N ALA A 98 -5.98 -4.49 21.08
CA ALA A 98 -4.90 -3.56 21.38
C ALA A 98 -4.27 -3.00 20.10
N LEU A 99 -4.00 -3.86 19.12
CA LEU A 99 -3.52 -3.47 17.81
C LEU A 99 -4.47 -2.49 17.15
N GLY A 100 -5.76 -2.83 17.10
CA GLY A 100 -6.79 -2.02 16.48
C GLY A 100 -6.94 -0.63 17.10
N ILE A 101 -6.95 -0.55 18.43
CA ILE A 101 -7.03 0.73 19.16
C ILE A 101 -5.81 1.59 18.87
N ILE A 102 -4.60 1.02 19.00
CA ILE A 102 -3.36 1.78 18.85
C ILE A 102 -3.19 2.25 17.41
N VAL A 103 -3.29 1.31 16.45
CA VAL A 103 -3.12 1.61 15.02
C VAL A 103 -4.21 2.56 14.54
N GLY A 104 -5.47 2.32 14.93
CA GLY A 104 -6.58 3.17 14.53
C GLY A 104 -6.47 4.60 15.07
N PHE A 105 -6.08 4.77 16.33
CA PHE A 105 -5.86 6.11 16.89
C PHE A 105 -4.75 6.86 16.16
N ILE A 106 -3.64 6.21 15.85
CA ILE A 106 -2.52 6.81 15.11
C ILE A 106 -2.97 7.15 13.68
N SER A 107 -3.68 6.22 13.03
CA SER A 107 -4.14 6.39 11.65
C SER A 107 -5.21 7.46 11.49
N ALA A 108 -5.86 7.88 12.57
CA ALA A 108 -6.75 9.04 12.56
C ALA A 108 -6.02 10.36 12.21
N PHE A 109 -4.71 10.44 12.42
CA PHE A 109 -3.90 11.65 12.24
C PHE A 109 -2.71 11.46 11.30
N ILE A 110 -2.39 10.22 10.95
CA ILE A 110 -1.24 9.86 10.11
C ILE A 110 -1.75 8.97 8.97
N ASN A 111 -1.21 9.16 7.78
CA ASN A 111 -1.57 8.38 6.60
C ASN A 111 -1.49 6.85 6.85
N ASN A 112 -2.56 6.12 6.51
CA ASN A 112 -2.72 4.68 6.72
C ASN A 112 -1.53 3.86 6.20
N THR A 113 -1.03 4.19 5.01
CA THR A 113 0.09 3.47 4.37
C THR A 113 1.38 3.57 5.20
N ALA A 114 1.67 4.77 5.72
CA ALA A 114 2.85 4.97 6.56
C ALA A 114 2.74 4.21 7.89
N VAL A 115 1.54 4.20 8.49
CA VAL A 115 1.28 3.47 9.74
C VAL A 115 1.49 1.97 9.51
N VAL A 116 0.86 1.38 8.49
CA VAL A 116 0.99 -0.06 8.20
C VAL A 116 2.43 -0.43 7.86
N ALA A 117 3.15 0.39 7.07
CA ALA A 117 4.56 0.16 6.73
C ALA A 117 5.46 0.02 7.96
N VAL A 118 5.24 0.86 8.99
CA VAL A 118 6.03 0.82 10.22
C VAL A 118 5.60 -0.32 11.14
N PHE A 119 4.29 -0.60 11.23
CA PHE A 119 3.80 -1.65 12.13
C PHE A 119 3.98 -3.06 11.58
N LEU A 120 4.08 -3.26 10.27
CA LEU A 120 4.23 -4.57 9.64
C LEU A 120 5.42 -5.36 10.22
N PRO A 121 6.68 -4.87 10.20
CA PRO A 121 7.81 -5.59 10.78
C PRO A 121 7.68 -5.76 12.31
N ILE A 122 7.02 -4.82 13.00
CA ILE A 122 6.77 -4.93 14.44
C ILE A 122 5.83 -6.12 14.72
N ILE A 123 4.76 -6.27 13.91
CA ILE A 123 3.79 -7.36 14.04
C ILE A 123 4.40 -8.69 13.63
N GLU A 124 5.26 -8.72 12.61
CA GLU A 124 6.02 -9.93 12.24
C GLU A 124 6.89 -10.42 13.40
N GLY A 125 7.70 -9.53 13.99
CA GLY A 125 8.51 -9.85 15.17
C GLY A 125 7.65 -10.26 16.37
N TRP A 126 6.47 -9.64 16.55
CA TRP A 126 5.55 -9.99 17.63
C TRP A 126 4.89 -11.36 17.42
N GLY A 127 4.43 -11.65 16.20
CA GLY A 127 3.87 -12.95 15.82
C GLY A 127 4.86 -14.08 16.06
N LYS A 128 6.11 -13.93 15.60
CA LYS A 128 7.21 -14.88 15.85
C LYS A 128 7.42 -15.11 17.36
N LYS A 129 7.59 -14.05 18.14
CA LYS A 129 7.84 -14.14 19.60
C LYS A 129 6.68 -14.79 20.37
N ARG A 130 5.45 -14.63 19.92
CA ARG A 130 4.24 -15.16 20.55
C ARG A 130 3.73 -16.46 19.93
N LYS A 131 4.39 -16.97 18.89
CA LYS A 131 3.98 -18.17 18.12
C LYS A 131 2.54 -18.04 17.57
N ILE A 132 2.21 -16.86 17.05
CA ILE A 132 0.91 -16.56 16.46
C ILE A 132 1.09 -16.42 14.95
N SER A 133 0.20 -17.06 14.18
CA SER A 133 0.20 -16.93 12.73
C SER A 133 0.02 -15.47 12.29
N LEU A 134 0.89 -14.99 11.40
CA LEU A 134 0.81 -13.65 10.83
C LEU A 134 -0.50 -13.42 10.09
N SER A 135 -1.06 -14.48 9.48
CA SER A 135 -2.37 -14.42 8.83
C SER A 135 -3.54 -14.08 9.76
N LYS A 136 -3.36 -14.16 11.09
CA LYS A 136 -4.36 -13.73 12.08
C LYS A 136 -4.21 -12.26 12.49
N LEU A 137 -3.08 -11.60 12.18
CA LEU A 137 -2.76 -10.26 12.68
C LEU A 137 -2.67 -9.19 11.57
N LEU A 138 -2.26 -9.57 10.34
CA LEU A 138 -1.92 -8.58 9.32
C LEU A 138 -3.14 -7.99 8.61
N ILE A 139 -4.20 -8.75 8.27
CA ILE A 139 -5.48 -8.14 7.82
C ILE A 139 -6.07 -7.24 8.92
N PRO A 140 -6.16 -7.65 10.20
CA PRO A 140 -6.55 -6.74 11.28
C PRO A 140 -5.70 -5.46 11.37
N LEU A 141 -4.38 -5.52 11.13
CA LEU A 141 -3.51 -4.34 11.06
C LEU A 141 -3.97 -3.38 9.96
N SER A 142 -4.13 -3.88 8.73
CA SER A 142 -4.56 -3.07 7.59
C SER A 142 -5.94 -2.44 7.82
N TYR A 143 -6.92 -3.25 8.25
CA TYR A 143 -8.29 -2.77 8.44
C TYR A 143 -8.40 -1.81 9.63
N ALA A 144 -7.62 -2.00 10.68
CA ALA A 144 -7.56 -1.04 11.79
C ALA A 144 -7.01 0.32 11.34
N ALA A 145 -6.02 0.33 10.45
CA ALA A 145 -5.51 1.58 9.87
C ALA A 145 -6.57 2.26 9.01
N ILE A 146 -7.28 1.51 8.16
CA ILE A 146 -8.38 2.05 7.33
C ILE A 146 -9.50 2.63 8.20
N LEU A 147 -9.95 1.87 9.21
CA LEU A 147 -10.97 2.31 10.16
C LEU A 147 -10.55 3.55 10.95
N GLY A 148 -9.28 3.63 11.34
CA GLY A 148 -8.73 4.83 11.99
C GLY A 148 -8.72 6.04 11.07
N GLY A 149 -8.36 5.83 9.79
CA GLY A 149 -8.26 6.88 8.79
C GLY A 149 -9.57 7.61 8.49
N VAL A 150 -10.73 7.04 8.83
CA VAL A 150 -12.04 7.68 8.66
C VAL A 150 -12.57 8.40 9.92
N ILE A 151 -11.76 8.47 10.99
CA ILE A 151 -12.14 9.20 12.21
C ILE A 151 -12.03 10.72 12.00
N THR A 152 -11.01 11.17 11.26
CA THR A 152 -10.79 12.59 10.95
C THR A 152 -10.59 12.80 9.45
N ILE A 153 -10.75 14.03 8.99
CA ILE A 153 -10.51 14.39 7.57
C ILE A 153 -9.04 14.14 7.18
N ILE A 154 -8.10 14.33 8.09
CA ILE A 154 -6.67 14.22 7.80
C ILE A 154 -6.12 12.79 7.82
N GLY A 155 -6.89 11.82 8.32
CA GLY A 155 -6.44 10.42 8.44
C GLY A 155 -6.14 9.75 7.10
N THR A 156 -6.82 10.16 6.03
CA THR A 156 -6.57 9.66 4.66
C THR A 156 -6.66 10.76 3.61
N SER A 157 -5.84 10.66 2.56
CA SER A 157 -5.84 11.60 1.43
C SER A 157 -7.20 11.70 0.74
N THR A 158 -7.96 10.61 0.73
CA THR A 158 -9.30 10.52 0.15
C THR A 158 -10.28 11.50 0.81
N ASN A 159 -10.24 11.61 2.14
CA ASN A 159 -11.10 12.51 2.90
C ASN A 159 -10.74 13.98 2.64
N ILE A 160 -9.44 14.30 2.61
CA ILE A 160 -8.96 15.66 2.33
C ILE A 160 -9.36 16.06 0.91
N LEU A 161 -9.26 15.12 -0.04
CA LEU A 161 -9.70 15.34 -1.41
C LEU A 161 -11.22 15.63 -1.48
N ALA A 162 -12.04 14.84 -0.78
CA ALA A 162 -13.48 15.06 -0.71
C ALA A 162 -13.80 16.44 -0.16
N SER A 163 -13.08 16.90 0.87
CA SER A 163 -13.23 18.24 1.43
C SER A 163 -12.91 19.35 0.42
N GLY A 164 -11.77 19.23 -0.28
CA GLY A 164 -11.40 20.24 -1.29
C GLY A 164 -12.33 20.25 -2.53
N LEU A 165 -12.93 19.11 -2.85
CA LEU A 165 -13.92 19.04 -3.91
C LEU A 165 -15.26 19.66 -3.46
N SER A 166 -15.65 19.44 -2.20
CA SER A 166 -16.81 20.09 -1.58
C SER A 166 -16.70 21.61 -1.62
N GLU A 167 -15.52 22.15 -1.29
CA GLU A 167 -15.24 23.60 -1.38
C GLU A 167 -15.44 24.12 -2.79
N LYS A 168 -14.90 23.42 -3.80
CA LYS A 168 -15.06 23.80 -5.23
C LYS A 168 -16.50 23.75 -5.73
N LEU A 169 -17.29 22.79 -5.24
CA LEU A 169 -18.71 22.68 -5.54
C LEU A 169 -19.58 23.72 -4.78
N GLY A 170 -18.96 24.62 -4.01
CA GLY A 170 -19.63 25.68 -3.29
C GLY A 170 -20.27 25.30 -1.95
N TYR A 171 -19.97 24.09 -1.43
CA TYR A 171 -20.50 23.60 -0.13
C TYR A 171 -19.57 23.87 1.04
N GLY A 172 -18.40 24.49 0.80
CA GLY A 172 -17.39 24.80 1.81
C GLY A 172 -16.43 23.65 2.11
N GLU A 173 -15.33 24.00 2.77
CA GLU A 173 -14.32 23.04 3.25
C GLU A 173 -14.82 22.31 4.50
N PHE A 174 -14.58 21.00 4.58
CA PHE A 174 -14.94 20.20 5.74
C PHE A 174 -13.98 20.48 6.90
N SER A 175 -14.51 20.78 8.08
CA SER A 175 -13.69 20.88 9.28
C SER A 175 -13.05 19.53 9.63
N ILE A 176 -11.89 19.55 10.31
CA ILE A 176 -11.11 18.33 10.63
C ILE A 176 -11.97 17.26 11.30
N PHE A 177 -12.87 17.65 12.19
CA PHE A 177 -13.71 16.76 12.99
C PHE A 177 -15.14 16.62 12.47
N LEU A 178 -15.46 17.16 11.29
CA LEU A 178 -16.80 17.03 10.70
C LEU A 178 -17.26 15.56 10.70
N ILE A 179 -16.39 14.64 10.26
CA ILE A 179 -16.73 13.21 10.12
C ILE A 179 -16.61 12.42 11.40
N THR A 180 -16.01 12.99 12.45
CA THR A 180 -15.69 12.29 13.71
C THR A 180 -16.93 11.72 14.41
N PRO A 181 -18.11 12.38 14.46
CA PRO A 181 -19.32 11.82 15.05
C PRO A 181 -19.78 10.51 14.39
N ILE A 182 -19.44 10.30 13.10
CA ILE A 182 -19.73 9.07 12.35
C ILE A 182 -18.52 8.14 12.40
N GLY A 183 -17.30 8.68 12.23
CA GLY A 183 -16.06 7.91 12.18
C GLY A 183 -15.79 7.12 13.47
N ILE A 184 -16.07 7.69 14.65
CA ILE A 184 -15.91 7.00 15.94
C ILE A 184 -16.82 5.77 16.05
N PRO A 185 -18.14 5.86 15.84
CA PRO A 185 -19.01 4.68 15.83
C PRO A 185 -18.58 3.63 14.80
N VAL A 186 -18.24 4.04 13.57
CA VAL A 186 -17.75 3.15 12.50
C VAL A 186 -16.47 2.44 12.96
N PHE A 187 -15.53 3.16 13.56
CA PHE A 187 -14.31 2.59 14.11
C PHE A 187 -14.59 1.52 15.17
N PHE A 188 -15.44 1.80 16.14
CA PHE A 188 -15.75 0.85 17.21
C PHE A 188 -16.54 -0.38 16.71
N ILE A 189 -17.46 -0.20 15.76
CA ILE A 189 -18.16 -1.32 15.10
C ILE A 189 -17.17 -2.19 14.34
N GLY A 190 -16.27 -1.57 13.56
CA GLY A 190 -15.21 -2.27 12.84
C GLY A 190 -14.23 -2.98 13.79
N LEU A 191 -13.82 -2.34 14.87
CA LEU A 191 -12.95 -2.92 15.91
C LEU A 191 -13.60 -4.12 16.59
N PHE A 192 -14.89 -4.02 16.91
CA PHE A 192 -15.68 -5.14 17.41
C PHE A 192 -15.69 -6.30 16.41
N TYR A 193 -15.97 -6.00 15.16
CA TYR A 193 -15.91 -6.99 14.07
C TYR A 193 -14.54 -7.67 13.99
N LEU A 194 -13.45 -6.88 13.95
CA LEU A 194 -12.08 -7.39 13.88
C LEU A 194 -11.73 -8.25 15.11
N THR A 195 -12.23 -7.92 16.29
CA THR A 195 -11.89 -8.63 17.53
C THR A 195 -12.66 -9.94 17.69
N PHE A 196 -13.93 -9.98 17.30
CA PHE A 196 -14.83 -11.11 17.62
C PHE A 196 -15.24 -11.94 16.41
N ILE A 197 -15.37 -11.35 15.22
CA ILE A 197 -15.85 -12.01 14.01
C ILE A 197 -14.70 -12.40 13.09
N ALA A 198 -13.83 -11.47 12.77
CA ALA A 198 -12.72 -11.68 11.83
C ALA A 198 -11.80 -12.86 12.21
N PRO A 199 -11.45 -13.13 13.49
CA PRO A 199 -10.60 -14.28 13.83
C PRO A 199 -11.15 -15.65 13.40
N LYS A 200 -12.49 -15.75 13.25
CA LYS A 200 -13.14 -16.98 12.76
C LYS A 200 -13.09 -17.11 11.23
N LEU A 201 -13.01 -15.99 10.52
CA LEU A 201 -12.98 -15.92 9.06
C LEU A 201 -11.56 -15.94 8.51
N LEU A 202 -10.59 -15.41 9.29
CA LEU A 202 -9.19 -15.37 8.93
C LEU A 202 -8.60 -16.77 8.83
N PRO A 203 -7.81 -17.07 7.78
CA PRO A 203 -7.12 -18.33 7.67
C PRO A 203 -6.12 -18.49 8.80
N ASP A 204 -5.97 -19.69 9.32
CA ASP A 204 -4.91 -20.04 10.26
C ASP A 204 -3.82 -20.77 9.48
N ARG A 205 -2.96 -20.00 8.85
CA ARG A 205 -1.81 -20.54 8.14
C ARG A 205 -0.65 -20.61 9.10
N LYS A 206 -0.74 -21.58 10.01
CA LYS A 206 0.44 -21.99 10.78
C LYS A 206 1.47 -22.45 9.76
N SER A 207 2.71 -21.96 9.86
CA SER A 207 3.82 -22.61 9.18
C SER A 207 3.66 -24.12 9.38
N VAL A 208 3.59 -24.86 8.27
CA VAL A 208 3.29 -26.29 8.30
C VAL A 208 4.36 -26.99 9.11
N ASN A 209 4.07 -27.19 10.39
CA ASN A 209 4.72 -28.17 11.24
C ASN A 209 3.69 -29.24 11.58
N ASN A 210 3.46 -30.14 10.64
CA ASN A 210 2.89 -31.45 10.95
C ASN A 210 4.02 -32.48 10.94
N ASN A 211 4.15 -33.06 12.07
CA ASN A 211 4.84 -34.27 12.48
C ASN A 211 6.13 -34.06 13.27
N GLY A 212 5.93 -34.26 14.53
CA GLY A 212 6.81 -34.56 15.63
C GLY A 212 8.30 -34.78 15.30
N LEU A 213 9.02 -33.74 15.61
CA LEU A 213 10.40 -33.71 16.14
C LEU A 213 10.71 -32.22 16.23
N ASP A 214 10.98 -31.74 17.43
CA ASP A 214 11.39 -30.36 17.71
C ASP A 214 12.61 -29.98 16.85
N VAL A 215 12.37 -29.37 15.70
CA VAL A 215 13.37 -28.63 14.95
C VAL A 215 12.78 -27.24 14.72
N ASP A 216 13.41 -26.25 15.28
CA ASP A 216 13.17 -24.81 15.10
C ASP A 216 13.30 -24.46 13.61
N TYR A 217 12.21 -24.67 12.82
CA TYR A 217 12.12 -24.18 11.44
C TYR A 217 11.69 -22.72 11.48
N ASP A 218 12.66 -21.86 11.65
CA ASP A 218 12.58 -20.45 11.24
C ASP A 218 12.13 -20.39 9.76
N MET A 219 11.18 -19.50 9.42
CA MET A 219 10.58 -19.46 8.08
C MET A 219 11.65 -19.28 7.00
N LYS A 220 12.07 -20.38 6.40
CA LYS A 220 12.99 -20.43 5.25
C LYS A 220 12.16 -20.17 3.99
N ASP A 221 12.03 -18.91 3.63
CA ASP A 221 11.02 -18.49 2.67
C ASP A 221 11.57 -18.13 1.29
N TYR A 222 12.88 -17.90 1.18
CA TYR A 222 13.51 -17.49 -0.08
C TYR A 222 14.13 -18.68 -0.81
N VAL A 223 13.98 -18.69 -2.13
CA VAL A 223 14.68 -19.63 -3.01
C VAL A 223 15.75 -18.87 -3.78
N SER A 224 16.99 -19.38 -3.78
CA SER A 224 18.15 -18.81 -4.46
C SER A 224 18.92 -19.88 -5.22
N GLU A 225 19.71 -19.49 -6.19
CA GLU A 225 20.62 -20.35 -6.94
C GLU A 225 22.06 -20.05 -6.53
N ILE A 226 22.80 -21.09 -6.10
CA ILE A 226 24.21 -21.02 -5.74
C ILE A 226 25.03 -21.87 -6.71
N ILE A 227 26.14 -21.33 -7.21
CA ILE A 227 27.07 -22.04 -8.08
C ILE A 227 28.34 -22.43 -7.32
N ILE A 228 28.84 -23.63 -7.57
CA ILE A 228 30.13 -24.10 -7.03
C ILE A 228 31.25 -23.59 -7.93
N THR A 229 32.07 -22.70 -7.39
CA THR A 229 33.17 -22.07 -8.11
C THR A 229 34.47 -22.91 -8.03
N PRO A 230 35.48 -22.64 -8.90
CA PRO A 230 36.74 -23.39 -8.89
C PRO A 230 37.54 -23.37 -7.56
N ARG A 231 37.26 -22.36 -6.71
CA ARG A 231 37.93 -22.19 -5.41
C ARG A 231 37.19 -22.87 -4.26
N SER A 232 36.13 -23.62 -4.57
CA SER A 232 35.31 -24.28 -3.55
C SER A 232 35.98 -25.50 -2.93
N SER A 233 36.01 -25.54 -1.62
CA SER A 233 36.40 -26.73 -0.86
C SER A 233 35.38 -27.86 -0.90
N LEU A 234 34.21 -27.60 -1.48
CA LEU A 234 33.06 -28.53 -1.56
C LEU A 234 33.20 -29.50 -2.74
N ILE A 235 34.09 -29.23 -3.70
CA ILE A 235 34.30 -30.07 -4.89
C ILE A 235 34.80 -31.46 -4.48
N GLY A 236 34.13 -32.50 -4.98
CA GLY A 236 34.44 -33.90 -4.69
C GLY A 236 33.84 -34.42 -3.40
N GLN A 237 33.18 -33.58 -2.61
CA GLN A 237 32.45 -34.03 -1.40
C GLN A 237 30.99 -34.34 -1.75
N THR A 238 30.39 -35.26 -0.98
CA THR A 238 28.92 -35.43 -1.08
C THR A 238 28.22 -34.26 -0.40
N LEU A 239 26.97 -33.99 -0.78
CA LEU A 239 26.17 -32.92 -0.16
C LEU A 239 26.08 -33.09 1.37
N ARG A 240 26.05 -34.33 1.86
CA ARG A 240 26.08 -34.64 3.29
C ARG A 240 27.42 -34.29 3.94
N GLN A 241 28.54 -34.62 3.27
CA GLN A 241 29.89 -34.33 3.76
C GLN A 241 30.25 -32.86 3.73
N SER A 242 29.72 -32.11 2.76
CA SER A 242 29.93 -30.67 2.60
C SER A 242 29.44 -29.87 3.80
N GLY A 243 28.44 -30.40 4.51
CA GLY A 243 27.83 -29.74 5.67
C GLY A 243 27.11 -28.41 5.37
N ILE A 244 26.99 -28.00 4.11
CA ILE A 244 26.45 -26.70 3.70
C ILE A 244 25.06 -26.44 4.27
N GLN A 245 24.21 -27.49 4.30
CA GLN A 245 22.85 -27.38 4.83
C GLN A 245 22.82 -27.08 6.33
N ARG A 246 23.79 -27.66 7.11
CA ARG A 246 23.86 -27.42 8.56
C ARG A 246 24.62 -26.14 8.90
N LYS A 247 25.65 -25.81 8.12
CA LYS A 247 26.50 -24.65 8.37
C LYS A 247 25.71 -23.33 8.16
N PHE A 248 24.84 -23.28 7.16
CA PHE A 248 24.12 -22.10 6.77
C PHE A 248 22.59 -22.22 6.97
N ASP A 249 22.14 -23.30 7.60
CA ASP A 249 20.71 -23.58 7.83
C ASP A 249 19.84 -23.45 6.59
N VAL A 250 20.34 -23.91 5.43
CA VAL A 250 19.65 -23.89 4.13
C VAL A 250 19.23 -25.29 3.69
N ASP A 251 18.08 -25.38 3.00
CA ASP A 251 17.65 -26.63 2.38
C ASP A 251 18.05 -26.64 0.90
N VAL A 252 18.78 -27.67 0.46
CA VAL A 252 19.04 -27.89 -0.96
C VAL A 252 17.86 -28.65 -1.57
N LEU A 253 17.15 -27.98 -2.48
CA LEU A 253 15.95 -28.52 -3.14
C LEU A 253 16.32 -29.37 -4.35
N GLU A 254 17.34 -28.95 -5.09
CA GLU A 254 17.76 -29.56 -6.35
C GLU A 254 19.22 -29.25 -6.64
N ILE A 255 19.92 -30.15 -7.34
CA ILE A 255 21.25 -29.94 -7.91
C ILE A 255 21.12 -30.00 -9.42
N ILE A 256 21.68 -29.00 -10.13
CA ILE A 256 21.68 -28.93 -11.59
C ILE A 256 23.13 -29.03 -12.05
N HIS A 257 23.44 -30.07 -12.85
CA HIS A 257 24.75 -30.30 -13.43
C HIS A 257 24.63 -30.39 -14.97
N ASN A 258 25.25 -29.48 -15.71
CA ASN A 258 25.17 -29.42 -17.18
C ASN A 258 23.73 -29.49 -17.71
N ASP A 259 22.81 -28.66 -17.15
CA ASP A 259 21.39 -28.62 -17.44
C ASP A 259 20.60 -29.92 -17.12
N ILE A 260 21.22 -30.91 -16.46
CA ILE A 260 20.54 -32.09 -15.95
C ILE A 260 20.13 -31.83 -14.50
N HIS A 261 18.85 -32.03 -14.23
CA HIS A 261 18.23 -31.76 -12.95
C HIS A 261 18.21 -33.01 -12.06
N PHE A 262 18.74 -32.90 -10.86
CA PHE A 262 18.76 -33.95 -9.85
C PHE A 262 17.87 -33.53 -8.66
N PRO A 263 16.63 -34.05 -8.58
CA PRO A 263 15.75 -33.77 -7.45
C PRO A 263 16.17 -34.58 -6.20
N GLN A 264 15.57 -34.24 -5.04
CA GLN A 264 15.80 -35.01 -3.83
C GLN A 264 15.44 -36.51 -4.00
N PRO A 265 16.18 -37.45 -3.36
CA PRO A 265 17.18 -37.27 -2.30
C PRO A 265 18.60 -36.97 -2.84
N LEU A 266 19.28 -35.99 -2.23
CA LEU A 266 20.56 -35.44 -2.70
C LEU A 266 21.76 -35.72 -1.79
N ALA A 267 21.55 -36.34 -0.62
CA ALA A 267 22.55 -36.46 0.43
C ALA A 267 23.88 -37.08 -0.03
N ASP A 268 23.83 -38.07 -0.92
CA ASP A 268 24.98 -38.83 -1.40
C ASP A 268 25.50 -38.36 -2.77
N LYS A 269 24.89 -37.28 -3.34
CA LYS A 269 25.33 -36.67 -4.59
C LYS A 269 26.67 -35.95 -4.39
N ILE A 270 27.65 -36.28 -5.21
CA ILE A 270 28.98 -35.64 -5.22
C ILE A 270 28.84 -34.28 -5.93
N LEU A 271 29.35 -33.25 -5.28
CA LEU A 271 29.37 -31.89 -5.78
C LEU A 271 30.54 -31.68 -6.76
N SER A 272 30.27 -31.13 -7.89
CA SER A 272 31.22 -30.86 -8.96
C SER A 272 31.34 -29.37 -9.28
N LEU A 273 32.45 -28.99 -9.88
CA LEU A 273 32.64 -27.63 -10.38
C LEU A 273 31.52 -27.25 -11.35
N GLY A 274 30.92 -26.09 -11.13
CA GLY A 274 29.83 -25.57 -11.97
C GLY A 274 28.45 -26.13 -11.63
N ASP A 275 28.34 -26.98 -10.60
CA ASP A 275 27.02 -27.38 -10.08
C ASP A 275 26.26 -26.18 -9.55
N ILE A 276 24.99 -26.11 -9.92
CA ILE A 276 24.06 -25.10 -9.41
C ILE A 276 23.17 -25.79 -8.38
N LEU A 277 23.19 -25.29 -7.15
CA LEU A 277 22.34 -25.75 -6.07
C LEU A 277 21.14 -24.80 -5.96
N LEU A 278 19.92 -25.30 -6.14
CA LEU A 278 18.71 -24.57 -5.81
C LEU A 278 18.49 -24.70 -4.30
N VAL A 279 18.67 -23.62 -3.57
CA VAL A 279 18.61 -23.61 -2.11
C VAL A 279 17.45 -22.76 -1.60
N ARG A 280 16.92 -23.18 -0.44
CA ARG A 280 15.89 -22.44 0.29
C ARG A 280 16.42 -22.12 1.69
N GLY A 281 16.24 -20.87 2.12
CA GLY A 281 16.67 -20.40 3.44
C GLY A 281 16.10 -19.04 3.80
N SER A 282 16.40 -18.58 5.02
CA SER A 282 16.11 -17.20 5.42
C SER A 282 16.99 -16.21 4.64
N LYS A 283 16.63 -14.93 4.67
CA LYS A 283 17.45 -13.85 4.07
C LYS A 283 18.86 -13.84 4.65
N GLU A 284 18.95 -13.97 5.96
CA GLU A 284 20.21 -13.97 6.73
C GLU A 284 21.10 -15.13 6.33
N ASP A 285 20.53 -16.34 6.22
CA ASP A 285 21.26 -17.56 5.86
C ASP A 285 21.79 -17.50 4.41
N LEU A 286 20.97 -17.04 3.48
CA LEU A 286 21.38 -16.88 2.07
C LEU A 286 22.50 -15.83 1.92
N LEU A 287 22.48 -14.75 2.70
CA LEU A 287 23.56 -13.77 2.70
C LEU A 287 24.86 -14.34 3.28
N GLN A 288 24.79 -15.21 4.31
CA GLN A 288 25.97 -15.92 4.84
C GLN A 288 26.57 -16.89 3.80
N VAL A 289 25.71 -17.60 3.03
CA VAL A 289 26.18 -18.47 1.95
C VAL A 289 26.93 -17.67 0.88
N ARG A 290 26.44 -16.48 0.53
CA ARG A 290 27.11 -15.59 -0.44
C ARG A 290 28.52 -15.21 0.01
N ASP A 291 28.71 -14.95 1.29
CA ASP A 291 29.99 -14.49 1.85
C ASP A 291 31.00 -15.66 2.05
N GLU A 292 30.58 -16.90 1.78
CA GLU A 292 31.45 -18.09 1.88
C GLU A 292 32.38 -18.21 0.67
N ARG A 293 33.65 -18.47 0.93
CA ARG A 293 34.67 -18.67 -0.13
C ARG A 293 34.40 -19.93 -0.95
N GLY A 294 34.30 -19.76 -2.27
CA GLY A 294 34.14 -20.88 -3.20
C GLY A 294 32.71 -21.25 -3.55
N VAL A 295 31.74 -20.44 -3.11
CA VAL A 295 30.33 -20.51 -3.49
C VAL A 295 29.90 -19.12 -3.90
N ASP A 296 29.09 -19.00 -4.93
CA ASP A 296 28.58 -17.71 -5.39
C ASP A 296 27.08 -17.81 -5.70
N ILE A 297 26.34 -16.73 -5.56
CA ILE A 297 24.93 -16.70 -5.96
C ILE A 297 24.86 -16.45 -7.45
N LEU A 298 24.22 -17.36 -8.17
CA LEU A 298 24.05 -17.25 -9.62
C LEU A 298 23.04 -16.13 -9.91
N ALA A 299 23.52 -14.97 -10.30
CA ALA A 299 22.70 -13.92 -10.87
C ALA A 299 22.43 -14.21 -12.35
N ASP A 300 21.27 -13.82 -12.86
CA ASP A 300 20.64 -14.19 -14.13
C ASP A 300 21.41 -13.76 -15.41
N VAL A 301 22.73 -13.91 -15.46
CA VAL A 301 23.58 -13.57 -16.63
C VAL A 301 24.60 -14.66 -16.92
N LYS A 302 24.75 -15.04 -18.18
CA LYS A 302 25.92 -15.79 -18.68
C LYS A 302 27.15 -14.93 -18.46
N PHE A 303 28.07 -15.39 -17.61
CA PHE A 303 29.33 -14.71 -17.34
C PHE A 303 30.29 -14.85 -18.52
N ASP A 304 30.80 -13.74 -18.99
CA ASP A 304 32.06 -13.69 -19.70
C ASP A 304 33.20 -13.66 -18.65
N LYS A 305 34.21 -14.50 -18.79
CA LYS A 305 35.22 -14.77 -17.74
C LYS A 305 36.00 -13.52 -17.30
N ASP A 306 36.05 -12.49 -18.12
CA ASP A 306 36.85 -11.28 -17.88
C ASP A 306 36.11 -10.18 -17.10
N GLU A 307 34.78 -10.29 -16.92
CA GLU A 307 33.99 -9.34 -16.11
C GLU A 307 33.95 -9.69 -14.61
N ILE A 308 34.22 -10.94 -14.25
CA ILE A 308 34.10 -11.45 -12.84
C ILE A 308 35.10 -10.75 -11.91
N GLU A 309 36.32 -10.44 -12.37
CA GLU A 309 37.33 -9.79 -11.51
C GLU A 309 37.09 -8.31 -11.25
N LYS A 310 36.36 -7.61 -12.13
CA LYS A 310 36.03 -6.20 -11.95
C LYS A 310 34.78 -5.96 -11.09
N GLU A 311 33.82 -6.88 -11.04
CA GLU A 311 32.56 -6.72 -10.29
C GLU A 311 32.68 -7.11 -8.80
N LEU A 312 33.70 -7.89 -8.41
CA LEU A 312 33.95 -8.25 -6.99
C LEU A 312 34.53 -7.11 -6.13
N SER A 313 34.77 -5.93 -6.72
CA SER A 313 35.40 -4.79 -6.04
C SER A 313 34.45 -3.69 -5.55
N PHE A 314 33.12 -3.85 -5.70
CA PHE A 314 32.14 -2.85 -5.23
C PHE A 314 31.66 -3.19 -3.80
N GLY A 315 32.40 -2.65 -2.82
CA GLY A 315 32.15 -2.84 -1.40
C GLY A 315 30.97 -2.07 -0.79
N GLU A 316 30.01 -1.58 -1.58
CA GLU A 316 28.88 -0.77 -1.11
C GLU A 316 27.49 -1.23 -1.60
N ASP A 317 27.38 -2.42 -2.18
CA ASP A 317 26.10 -2.95 -2.61
C ASP A 317 25.19 -3.25 -1.41
N LYS A 318 23.98 -2.71 -1.46
CA LYS A 318 22.92 -2.98 -0.49
C LYS A 318 22.01 -4.10 -0.94
N VAL A 319 21.40 -4.78 0.03
CA VAL A 319 20.38 -5.79 -0.22
C VAL A 319 19.07 -5.32 0.38
N ALA A 320 18.00 -5.31 -0.41
CA ALA A 320 16.68 -4.93 0.04
C ALA A 320 15.62 -5.92 -0.46
N GLU A 321 14.54 -6.01 0.29
CA GLU A 321 13.34 -6.74 -0.12
C GLU A 321 12.46 -5.84 -0.98
N VAL A 322 11.96 -6.38 -2.10
CA VAL A 322 11.16 -5.65 -3.08
C VAL A 322 9.90 -6.43 -3.39
N LEU A 323 8.74 -5.86 -3.07
CA LEU A 323 7.42 -6.47 -3.31
C LEU A 323 6.87 -6.07 -4.68
N ILE A 324 6.37 -7.05 -5.45
CA ILE A 324 5.68 -6.79 -6.72
C ILE A 324 4.23 -6.36 -6.45
N LEU A 325 3.90 -5.15 -6.89
CA LEU A 325 2.57 -4.57 -6.74
C LEU A 325 1.59 -5.08 -7.82
N SER A 326 0.29 -4.91 -7.58
CA SER A 326 -0.78 -5.39 -8.48
C SER A 326 -0.77 -4.73 -9.86
N ASN A 327 -0.31 -3.49 -9.95
CA ASN A 327 -0.20 -2.71 -11.19
C ASN A 327 1.18 -2.85 -11.86
N SER A 328 1.99 -3.81 -11.44
CA SER A 328 3.34 -4.02 -11.98
C SER A 328 3.28 -4.66 -13.37
N ARG A 329 3.98 -4.04 -14.33
CA ARG A 329 4.21 -4.62 -15.66
C ARG A 329 5.15 -5.83 -15.64
N LEU A 330 5.76 -6.11 -14.50
CA LEU A 330 6.62 -7.27 -14.30
C LEU A 330 5.81 -8.56 -14.14
N ILE A 331 4.52 -8.47 -13.83
CA ILE A 331 3.63 -9.63 -13.68
C ILE A 331 3.56 -10.42 -14.99
N SER A 332 3.61 -11.75 -14.88
CA SER A 332 3.62 -12.73 -15.97
C SER A 332 4.89 -12.74 -16.84
N SER A 333 5.86 -11.85 -16.60
CA SER A 333 7.16 -11.85 -17.25
C SER A 333 8.20 -12.58 -16.40
N THR A 334 9.29 -13.05 -17.02
CA THR A 334 10.43 -13.60 -16.29
C THR A 334 11.50 -12.53 -16.05
N LEU A 335 12.37 -12.72 -15.05
CA LEU A 335 13.50 -11.81 -14.79
C LEU A 335 14.38 -11.64 -16.03
N LYS A 336 14.53 -12.72 -16.81
CA LYS A 336 15.30 -12.74 -18.07
C LYS A 336 14.65 -11.91 -19.16
N ASP A 337 13.35 -12.05 -19.39
CA ASP A 337 12.60 -11.29 -20.40
C ASP A 337 12.65 -9.79 -20.10
N LEU A 338 12.60 -9.45 -18.82
CA LEU A 338 12.63 -8.07 -18.32
C LEU A 338 14.02 -7.43 -18.40
N ARG A 339 15.07 -8.24 -18.59
CA ARG A 339 16.46 -7.78 -18.43
C ARG A 339 16.62 -6.98 -17.13
N PHE A 340 16.11 -7.54 -16.00
CA PHE A 340 15.93 -6.83 -14.74
C PHE A 340 17.20 -6.10 -14.29
N ARG A 341 18.37 -6.77 -14.39
CA ARG A 341 19.66 -6.18 -14.02
C ARG A 341 19.99 -4.94 -14.86
N GLN A 342 19.81 -5.00 -16.18
CA GLN A 342 20.11 -3.85 -17.07
C GLN A 342 19.14 -2.70 -16.86
N ARG A 343 17.87 -3.01 -16.63
CA ARG A 343 16.81 -1.99 -16.48
C ARG A 343 16.88 -1.25 -15.15
N TYR A 344 17.19 -1.97 -14.06
CA TYR A 344 17.14 -1.41 -12.71
C TYR A 344 18.53 -1.26 -12.07
N ASN A 345 19.60 -1.66 -12.76
CA ASN A 345 20.96 -1.72 -12.23
C ASN A 345 21.02 -2.45 -10.88
N ALA A 346 20.24 -3.54 -10.76
CA ALA A 346 20.08 -4.32 -9.53
C ALA A 346 19.83 -5.79 -9.88
N THR A 347 20.31 -6.69 -9.06
CA THR A 347 20.24 -8.14 -9.26
C THR A 347 19.27 -8.78 -8.28
N VAL A 348 18.36 -9.62 -8.78
CA VAL A 348 17.49 -10.44 -7.91
C VAL A 348 18.27 -11.68 -7.50
N ILE A 349 18.53 -11.82 -6.20
CA ILE A 349 19.29 -12.93 -5.61
C ILE A 349 18.39 -14.04 -5.06
N ALA A 350 17.12 -13.72 -4.74
CA ALA A 350 16.16 -14.72 -4.27
C ALA A 350 14.71 -14.24 -4.50
N ILE A 351 13.76 -15.20 -4.55
CA ILE A 351 12.32 -14.94 -4.70
C ILE A 351 11.56 -15.70 -3.61
N ARG A 352 10.56 -15.03 -3.02
CA ARG A 352 9.60 -15.62 -2.10
C ARG A 352 8.18 -15.42 -2.63
N ARG A 353 7.38 -16.49 -2.68
CA ARG A 353 5.98 -16.47 -3.14
C ARG A 353 5.06 -17.13 -2.13
N GLY A 354 4.56 -16.38 -1.16
CA GLY A 354 3.64 -16.88 -0.14
C GLY A 354 4.02 -18.28 0.37
N GLU A 355 3.12 -19.25 0.29
CA GLU A 355 3.37 -20.67 0.65
C GLU A 355 3.75 -21.55 -0.57
N GLU A 356 3.80 -20.99 -1.78
CA GLU A 356 4.09 -21.75 -2.99
C GLU A 356 5.60 -22.07 -3.07
N LEU A 357 5.94 -23.35 -3.13
CA LEU A 357 7.32 -23.80 -3.29
C LEU A 357 7.76 -23.57 -4.75
N LEU A 358 8.67 -22.62 -4.96
CA LEU A 358 9.27 -22.40 -6.28
C LEU A 358 10.32 -23.49 -6.52
N ARG A 359 10.17 -24.26 -7.61
CA ARG A 359 11.08 -25.32 -8.04
C ARG A 359 11.74 -25.03 -9.39
N GLU A 360 11.55 -23.82 -9.91
CA GLU A 360 12.10 -23.39 -11.19
C GLU A 360 13.29 -22.46 -10.95
N ARG A 361 14.23 -22.42 -11.93
CA ARG A 361 15.35 -21.46 -11.94
C ARG A 361 14.81 -20.03 -11.88
N LEU A 362 15.42 -19.17 -11.06
CA LEU A 362 14.97 -17.78 -10.83
C LEU A 362 14.69 -17.02 -12.13
N GLY A 363 15.59 -17.17 -13.12
CA GLY A 363 15.44 -16.53 -14.43
C GLY A 363 14.27 -17.03 -15.28
N LYS A 364 13.68 -18.20 -14.93
CA LYS A 364 12.52 -18.78 -15.64
C LYS A 364 11.22 -18.60 -14.88
N VAL A 365 11.28 -18.19 -13.61
CA VAL A 365 10.08 -17.95 -12.79
C VAL A 365 9.30 -16.77 -13.37
N ARG A 366 8.04 -17.01 -13.72
CA ARG A 366 7.12 -15.93 -14.09
C ARG A 366 6.68 -15.20 -12.82
N LEU A 367 6.97 -13.92 -12.75
CA LEU A 367 6.65 -13.07 -11.60
C LEU A 367 5.12 -12.94 -11.45
N LYS A 368 4.66 -12.96 -10.21
CA LYS A 368 3.25 -12.78 -9.85
C LYS A 368 3.11 -11.60 -8.87
N PHE A 369 1.90 -11.06 -8.81
CA PHE A 369 1.53 -10.11 -7.77
C PHE A 369 1.79 -10.72 -6.37
N GLY A 370 2.39 -9.94 -5.49
CA GLY A 370 2.71 -10.39 -4.13
C GLY A 370 4.02 -11.18 -4.00
N ASP A 371 4.77 -11.39 -5.10
CA ASP A 371 6.12 -11.94 -5.01
C ASP A 371 7.04 -10.96 -4.30
N LEU A 372 7.84 -11.47 -3.39
CA LEU A 372 8.87 -10.73 -2.68
C LEU A 372 10.23 -11.12 -3.24
N LEU A 373 10.91 -10.15 -3.82
CA LEU A 373 12.23 -10.29 -4.42
C LEU A 373 13.29 -9.82 -3.42
N LEU A 374 14.34 -10.60 -3.21
CA LEU A 374 15.54 -10.13 -2.54
C LEU A 374 16.48 -9.58 -3.62
N VAL A 375 16.72 -8.26 -3.57
CA VAL A 375 17.43 -7.53 -4.62
C VAL A 375 18.72 -6.95 -4.07
N GLN A 376 19.82 -7.10 -4.80
CA GLN A 376 21.13 -6.51 -4.52
C GLN A 376 21.46 -5.47 -5.57
N GLY A 377 22.03 -4.33 -5.15
CA GLY A 377 22.49 -3.28 -6.05
C GLY A 377 22.98 -2.04 -5.32
N PRO A 378 23.53 -1.07 -6.05
CA PRO A 378 23.95 0.21 -5.48
C PRO A 378 22.73 1.00 -4.96
N ARG A 379 22.98 1.91 -4.02
CA ARG A 379 21.93 2.71 -3.35
C ARG A 379 21.03 3.47 -4.32
N GLU A 380 21.59 3.98 -5.40
CA GLU A 380 20.90 4.74 -6.43
C GLU A 380 19.83 3.88 -7.14
N SER A 381 20.09 2.59 -7.31
CA SER A 381 19.14 1.64 -7.91
C SER A 381 17.89 1.48 -7.05
N PHE A 382 18.03 1.43 -5.74
CA PHE A 382 16.89 1.34 -4.82
C PHE A 382 16.07 2.63 -4.80
N ILE A 383 16.69 3.80 -4.93
CA ILE A 383 15.98 5.06 -5.11
C ILE A 383 15.17 5.02 -6.42
N GLY A 384 15.77 4.51 -7.50
CA GLY A 384 15.08 4.30 -8.77
C GLY A 384 13.90 3.32 -8.66
N LEU A 385 14.09 2.19 -7.96
CA LEU A 385 13.04 1.20 -7.71
C LEU A 385 11.89 1.76 -6.86
N GLN A 386 12.19 2.62 -5.87
CA GLN A 386 11.16 3.27 -5.04
C GLN A 386 10.30 4.27 -5.83
N THR A 387 10.83 4.87 -6.89
CA THR A 387 10.08 5.79 -7.74
C THR A 387 9.20 5.06 -8.75
N THR A 388 9.47 3.78 -9.02
CA THR A 388 8.59 2.97 -9.86
C THR A 388 7.37 2.53 -9.06
N ARG A 389 6.17 2.70 -9.60
CA ARG A 389 4.91 2.26 -8.97
C ARG A 389 4.68 0.76 -9.08
N GLU A 390 5.59 0.08 -9.74
CA GLU A 390 5.52 -1.35 -10.05
C GLU A 390 6.03 -2.20 -8.90
N LEU A 391 6.90 -1.60 -8.05
CA LEU A 391 7.64 -2.28 -7.00
C LEU A 391 7.60 -1.46 -5.71
N LEU A 392 7.43 -2.15 -4.60
CA LEU A 392 7.55 -1.55 -3.26
C LEU A 392 8.84 -2.08 -2.62
N VAL A 393 9.82 -1.21 -2.43
CA VAL A 393 11.04 -1.56 -1.70
C VAL A 393 10.71 -1.60 -0.21
N LEU A 394 10.77 -2.80 0.38
CA LEU A 394 10.64 -3.04 1.81
C LEU A 394 12.07 -3.01 2.38
N GLU A 395 12.66 -1.83 2.47
CA GLU A 395 13.98 -1.69 3.06
C GLU A 395 13.91 -2.08 4.54
N GLU A 396 14.72 -3.06 4.94
CA GLU A 396 15.30 -3.01 6.25
C GLU A 396 16.23 -1.79 6.23
N ARG A 397 15.69 -0.65 6.65
CA ARG A 397 16.50 0.53 6.86
C ARG A 397 17.68 0.09 7.72
N GLU A 398 18.91 0.09 7.15
CA GLU A 398 20.01 0.52 7.98
C GLU A 398 19.45 1.68 8.80
N VAL A 399 19.57 1.57 10.10
CA VAL A 399 19.21 2.63 11.03
C VAL A 399 19.94 3.90 10.53
N GLU A 400 19.37 4.58 9.51
CA GLU A 400 19.56 6.03 9.42
C GLU A 400 19.21 6.44 10.82
N THR A 401 20.19 6.88 11.57
CA THR A 401 20.08 7.16 13.00
C THR A 401 18.79 7.93 13.19
N LEU A 402 17.73 7.15 13.53
CA LEU A 402 16.40 7.69 13.76
C LEU A 402 16.65 8.81 14.73
N ARG A 403 16.26 10.02 14.39
CA ARG A 403 16.46 11.20 15.24
C ARG A 403 15.56 11.07 16.47
N GLN A 404 15.71 9.94 17.21
CA GLN A 404 14.85 9.55 18.33
C GLN A 404 14.70 10.65 19.35
N ASN A 405 15.76 11.44 19.56
CA ASN A 405 15.73 12.61 20.44
C ASN A 405 14.73 13.69 19.99
N LYS A 406 14.26 13.64 18.73
CA LYS A 406 13.30 14.59 18.16
C LYS A 406 11.89 14.03 17.97
N ALA A 407 11.67 12.76 18.34
CA ALA A 407 10.37 12.10 18.18
C ALA A 407 9.24 12.86 18.90
N TYR A 408 9.48 13.26 20.15
CA TYR A 408 8.50 14.04 20.92
C TYR A 408 8.22 15.41 20.30
N ILE A 409 9.25 16.06 19.71
CA ILE A 409 9.10 17.36 19.03
C ILE A 409 8.21 17.17 17.80
N ALA A 410 8.50 16.17 16.96
CA ALA A 410 7.70 15.89 15.76
C ALA A 410 6.23 15.57 16.09
N ILE A 411 6.00 14.74 17.11
CA ILE A 411 4.64 14.43 17.59
C ILE A 411 3.96 15.71 18.10
N SER A 412 4.64 16.54 18.90
CA SER A 412 4.07 17.78 19.43
C SER A 412 3.74 18.78 18.32
N ILE A 413 4.54 18.87 17.26
CA ILE A 413 4.25 19.73 16.09
C ILE A 413 2.96 19.28 15.41
N VAL A 414 2.80 17.96 15.13
CA VAL A 414 1.60 17.46 14.47
C VAL A 414 0.36 17.66 15.34
N PHE A 415 0.44 17.36 16.64
CA PHE A 415 -0.66 17.66 17.56
C PHE A 415 -0.97 19.16 17.62
N GLY A 416 0.04 20.02 17.62
CA GLY A 416 -0.14 21.48 17.57
C GLY A 416 -0.87 21.93 16.31
N VAL A 417 -0.50 21.42 15.14
CA VAL A 417 -1.19 21.67 13.86
C VAL A 417 -2.66 21.29 13.95
N VAL A 418 -2.95 20.08 14.46
CA VAL A 418 -4.33 19.59 14.62
C VAL A 418 -5.13 20.44 15.59
N ILE A 419 -4.56 20.79 16.76
CA ILE A 419 -5.24 21.59 17.78
C ILE A 419 -5.53 23.00 17.25
N VAL A 420 -4.57 23.66 16.62
CA VAL A 420 -4.73 25.01 16.08
C VAL A 420 -5.82 25.06 15.00
N ALA A 421 -5.84 24.06 14.13
CA ALA A 421 -6.88 23.94 13.10
C ALA A 421 -8.25 23.53 13.69
N ALA A 422 -8.26 22.67 14.71
CA ALA A 422 -9.49 22.23 15.38
C ALA A 422 -10.18 23.37 16.17
N LEU A 423 -9.38 24.25 16.75
CA LEU A 423 -9.88 25.45 17.44
C LEU A 423 -10.25 26.59 16.46
N ASN A 424 -10.17 26.35 15.15
CA ASN A 424 -10.41 27.35 14.09
C ASN A 424 -9.54 28.64 14.24
N ILE A 425 -8.34 28.52 14.86
CA ILE A 425 -7.42 29.64 14.99
C ILE A 425 -6.78 29.93 13.62
N LEU A 426 -6.40 28.88 12.88
CA LEU A 426 -5.92 28.96 11.51
C LEU A 426 -6.57 27.86 10.66
N PRO A 427 -6.81 28.12 9.36
CA PRO A 427 -7.22 27.06 8.43
C PRO A 427 -6.21 25.92 8.41
N ILE A 428 -6.67 24.69 8.16
CA ILE A 428 -5.81 23.49 8.14
C ILE A 428 -4.65 23.61 7.13
N LEU A 429 -4.88 24.26 6.00
CA LEU A 429 -3.85 24.57 5.01
C LEU A 429 -2.70 25.36 5.64
N VAL A 430 -3.02 26.48 6.32
CA VAL A 430 -1.99 27.37 6.90
C VAL A 430 -1.30 26.67 8.08
N SER A 431 -2.04 26.04 8.98
CA SER A 431 -1.48 25.35 10.13
C SER A 431 -0.56 24.18 9.72
N SER A 432 -0.91 23.44 8.66
CA SER A 432 -0.08 22.36 8.15
C SER A 432 1.22 22.88 7.52
N LEU A 433 1.18 23.98 6.76
CA LEU A 433 2.38 24.62 6.21
C LEU A 433 3.31 25.16 7.31
N VAL A 434 2.74 25.79 8.35
CA VAL A 434 3.51 26.19 9.55
C VAL A 434 4.14 24.97 10.21
N GLY A 435 3.40 23.87 10.35
CA GLY A 435 3.93 22.62 10.88
C GLY A 435 5.10 22.07 10.08
N VAL A 436 5.04 22.11 8.75
CA VAL A 436 6.14 21.71 7.86
C VAL A 436 7.37 22.57 8.13
N MET A 437 7.23 23.90 8.22
CA MET A 437 8.34 24.80 8.53
C MET A 437 8.94 24.49 9.91
N LEU A 438 8.12 24.25 10.92
CA LEU A 438 8.59 23.85 12.25
C LEU A 438 9.35 22.53 12.23
N MET A 439 8.90 21.51 11.44
CA MET A 439 9.64 20.24 11.26
C MET A 439 11.05 20.45 10.70
N ILE A 440 11.22 21.42 9.78
CA ILE A 440 12.50 21.76 9.18
C ILE A 440 13.37 22.52 10.19
N PHE A 441 12.86 23.58 10.81
CA PHE A 441 13.61 24.42 11.73
C PHE A 441 14.06 23.66 12.99
N THR A 442 13.24 22.74 13.48
CA THR A 442 13.62 21.85 14.59
C THR A 442 14.56 20.73 14.15
N GLY A 443 14.76 20.56 12.83
CA GLY A 443 15.61 19.52 12.25
C GLY A 443 15.01 18.11 12.41
N CYS A 444 13.69 17.99 12.57
CA CYS A 444 12.98 16.72 12.46
C CYS A 444 13.07 16.17 11.03
N LEU A 445 13.05 17.08 10.04
CA LEU A 445 13.30 16.81 8.62
C LEU A 445 14.44 17.69 8.10
N LYS A 446 15.24 17.14 7.17
CA LYS A 446 16.19 17.93 6.37
C LYS A 446 15.48 18.48 5.13
N PRO A 447 15.87 19.66 4.59
CA PRO A 447 15.22 20.26 3.42
C PRO A 447 15.13 19.31 2.21
N GLY A 448 16.17 18.50 1.92
CA GLY A 448 16.17 17.54 0.81
C GLY A 448 15.21 16.35 1.00
N GLU A 449 14.83 16.03 2.24
CA GLU A 449 13.94 14.91 2.55
C GLU A 449 12.47 15.22 2.25
N ILE A 450 12.11 16.49 2.11
CA ILE A 450 10.75 16.96 1.84
C ILE A 450 10.27 16.43 0.49
N TYR A 451 11.12 16.54 -0.53
CA TYR A 451 10.77 16.13 -1.90
C TYR A 451 10.48 14.63 -2.01
N GLY A 452 11.25 13.80 -1.29
CA GLY A 452 11.01 12.36 -1.22
C GLY A 452 9.85 11.93 -0.33
N ALA A 453 9.35 12.83 0.53
CA ALA A 453 8.20 12.56 1.39
C ALA A 453 6.87 12.67 0.66
N VAL A 454 6.81 13.51 -0.39
CA VAL A 454 5.58 13.81 -1.13
C VAL A 454 5.27 12.69 -2.12
N ARG A 455 4.04 12.21 -2.09
CA ARG A 455 3.50 11.30 -3.09
C ARG A 455 2.98 12.09 -4.30
N TRP A 456 3.90 12.38 -5.21
CA TRP A 456 3.62 13.18 -6.39
C TRP A 456 2.52 12.60 -7.27
N ASP A 457 2.39 11.27 -7.29
CA ASP A 457 1.31 10.57 -7.97
C ASP A 457 -0.08 11.01 -7.48
N ILE A 458 -0.23 11.15 -6.17
CA ILE A 458 -1.48 11.61 -5.59
C ILE A 458 -1.67 13.10 -5.90
N ILE A 459 -0.62 13.90 -5.83
CA ILE A 459 -0.71 15.34 -6.11
C ILE A 459 -1.12 15.59 -7.56
N PHE A 460 -0.48 14.92 -8.53
CA PHE A 460 -0.85 15.05 -9.95
C PHE A 460 -2.23 14.48 -10.26
N LEU A 461 -2.63 13.37 -9.60
CA LEU A 461 -3.97 12.83 -9.69
C LEU A 461 -5.02 13.87 -9.22
N LEU A 462 -4.81 14.48 -8.05
CA LEU A 462 -5.68 15.49 -7.49
C LEU A 462 -5.78 16.69 -8.43
N ALA A 463 -4.62 17.25 -8.80
CA ALA A 463 -4.56 18.42 -9.66
C ALA A 463 -5.19 18.18 -11.03
N GLY A 464 -5.04 16.97 -11.59
CA GLY A 464 -5.54 16.64 -12.91
C GLY A 464 -7.02 16.26 -12.97
N LEU A 465 -7.63 15.81 -11.87
CA LEU A 465 -9.05 15.41 -11.89
C LEU A 465 -10.01 16.52 -11.41
N ILE A 466 -9.53 17.52 -10.69
CA ILE A 466 -10.36 18.67 -10.29
C ILE A 466 -10.99 19.37 -11.50
N PRO A 467 -10.28 19.59 -12.62
CA PRO A 467 -10.88 20.16 -13.84
C PRO A 467 -12.01 19.32 -14.44
N LEU A 468 -11.99 18.00 -14.27
CA LEU A 468 -13.08 17.14 -14.72
C LEU A 468 -14.38 17.45 -13.97
N GLY A 469 -14.30 17.66 -12.65
CA GLY A 469 -15.44 18.12 -11.86
C GLY A 469 -16.02 19.47 -12.35
N ILE A 470 -15.14 20.42 -12.66
CA ILE A 470 -15.54 21.73 -13.24
C ILE A 470 -16.22 21.53 -14.61
N ALA A 471 -15.65 20.69 -15.47
CA ALA A 471 -16.23 20.41 -16.79
C ALA A 471 -17.61 19.74 -16.69
N MET A 472 -17.79 18.81 -15.75
CA MET A 472 -19.08 18.16 -15.51
C MET A 472 -20.17 19.15 -15.03
N GLU A 473 -19.76 20.12 -14.20
CA GLU A 473 -20.64 21.18 -13.70
C GLU A 473 -20.99 22.17 -14.83
N THR A 474 -19.99 22.74 -15.50
CA THR A 474 -20.18 23.77 -16.53
C THR A 474 -20.90 23.24 -17.77
N SER A 475 -20.71 21.99 -18.15
CA SER A 475 -21.43 21.35 -19.26
C SER A 475 -22.86 20.95 -18.93
N GLY A 476 -23.23 20.88 -17.63
CA GLY A 476 -24.52 20.37 -17.19
C GLY A 476 -24.63 18.84 -17.13
N THR A 477 -23.51 18.13 -17.28
CA THR A 477 -23.45 16.66 -17.24
C THR A 477 -23.90 16.11 -15.89
N ASN A 478 -23.51 16.78 -14.79
CA ASN A 478 -23.94 16.39 -13.42
C ASN A 478 -25.46 16.42 -13.30
N LYS A 479 -26.10 17.47 -13.85
CA LYS A 479 -27.56 17.64 -13.82
C LYS A 479 -28.26 16.50 -14.58
N LEU A 480 -27.78 16.17 -15.78
CA LEU A 480 -28.33 15.07 -16.58
C LEU A 480 -28.25 13.73 -15.87
N ILE A 481 -27.07 13.39 -15.31
CA ILE A 481 -26.89 12.14 -14.54
C ILE A 481 -27.82 12.13 -13.32
N ALA A 482 -27.91 13.25 -12.61
CA ALA A 482 -28.74 13.36 -11.43
C ALA A 482 -30.25 13.21 -11.78
N GLU A 483 -30.73 13.80 -12.86
CA GLU A 483 -32.12 13.65 -13.32
C GLU A 483 -32.47 12.19 -13.61
N TYR A 484 -31.55 11.43 -14.23
CA TYR A 484 -31.72 9.98 -14.44
C TYR A 484 -31.82 9.21 -13.12
N ILE A 485 -30.90 9.48 -12.16
CA ILE A 485 -30.91 8.81 -10.86
C ILE A 485 -32.17 9.17 -10.07
N VAL A 486 -32.60 10.44 -10.11
CA VAL A 486 -33.83 10.91 -9.45
C VAL A 486 -35.06 10.24 -10.05
N SER A 487 -35.13 10.10 -11.38
CA SER A 487 -36.25 9.42 -12.03
C SER A 487 -36.37 7.94 -11.63
N LEU A 488 -35.24 7.27 -11.43
CA LEU A 488 -35.19 5.90 -10.89
C LEU A 488 -35.46 5.85 -9.39
N GLY A 489 -35.06 6.91 -8.65
CA GLY A 489 -35.17 7.01 -7.20
C GLY A 489 -36.52 7.50 -6.68
N SER A 490 -37.40 8.06 -7.55
CA SER A 490 -38.69 8.60 -7.13
C SER A 490 -39.62 7.60 -6.41
N TYR A 491 -39.35 6.32 -6.55
CA TYR A 491 -40.07 5.20 -5.90
C TYR A 491 -39.34 4.66 -4.67
N LEU A 492 -38.13 5.14 -4.35
CA LEU A 492 -37.30 4.60 -3.28
C LEU A 492 -37.28 5.56 -2.08
N PRO A 493 -37.31 5.06 -0.84
CA PRO A 493 -37.03 5.87 0.35
C PRO A 493 -35.64 6.51 0.24
N ASN A 494 -35.50 7.76 0.68
CA ASN A 494 -34.24 8.52 0.63
C ASN A 494 -33.05 7.78 1.28
N TYR A 495 -33.30 7.04 2.36
CA TYR A 495 -32.30 6.19 2.98
C TYR A 495 -31.74 5.12 2.02
N LEU A 496 -32.59 4.47 1.21
CA LEU A 496 -32.13 3.46 0.27
C LEU A 496 -31.29 4.07 -0.86
N ILE A 497 -31.55 5.32 -1.25
CA ILE A 497 -30.71 6.03 -2.22
C ILE A 497 -29.29 6.19 -1.68
N LEU A 498 -29.14 6.59 -0.41
CA LEU A 498 -27.83 6.69 0.25
C LEU A 498 -27.13 5.32 0.37
N VAL A 499 -27.88 4.26 0.69
CA VAL A 499 -27.36 2.88 0.74
C VAL A 499 -26.84 2.45 -0.63
N ILE A 500 -27.56 2.77 -1.71
CA ILE A 500 -27.14 2.49 -3.09
C ILE A 500 -25.86 3.26 -3.43
N PHE A 501 -25.78 4.56 -3.11
CA PHE A 501 -24.56 5.35 -3.32
C PHE A 501 -23.37 4.75 -2.55
N TYR A 502 -23.57 4.36 -1.31
CA TYR A 502 -22.53 3.71 -0.51
C TYR A 502 -22.05 2.41 -1.17
N PHE A 503 -22.98 1.54 -1.52
CA PHE A 503 -22.70 0.23 -2.10
C PHE A 503 -21.95 0.34 -3.44
N PHE A 504 -22.46 1.16 -4.37
CA PHE A 504 -21.81 1.36 -5.67
C PHE A 504 -20.42 2.00 -5.51
N THR A 505 -20.27 3.00 -4.66
CA THR A 505 -18.96 3.61 -4.40
C THR A 505 -18.00 2.60 -3.77
N SER A 506 -18.47 1.75 -2.85
CA SER A 506 -17.66 0.68 -2.26
C SER A 506 -17.21 -0.37 -3.28
N LEU A 507 -18.06 -0.73 -4.24
CA LEU A 507 -17.65 -1.62 -5.34
C LEU A 507 -16.65 -0.94 -6.27
N LEU A 508 -16.88 0.32 -6.59
CA LEU A 508 -16.02 1.08 -7.48
C LEU A 508 -14.61 1.24 -6.91
N THR A 509 -14.49 1.51 -5.62
CA THR A 509 -13.20 1.70 -4.94
C THR A 509 -12.39 0.40 -4.79
N GLU A 510 -13.01 -0.77 -4.91
CA GLU A 510 -12.28 -2.05 -4.93
C GLU A 510 -11.57 -2.32 -6.27
N VAL A 511 -11.95 -1.59 -7.31
CA VAL A 511 -11.37 -1.70 -8.67
C VAL A 511 -10.55 -0.47 -9.01
N LEU A 512 -11.05 0.72 -8.66
CA LEU A 512 -10.35 2.00 -8.85
C LEU A 512 -9.63 2.42 -7.57
N SER A 513 -8.69 3.37 -7.69
CA SER A 513 -8.14 4.00 -6.48
C SER A 513 -9.23 4.77 -5.74
N ASN A 514 -9.15 4.81 -4.39
CA ASN A 514 -10.11 5.52 -3.53
C ASN A 514 -10.28 6.99 -3.94
N ASN A 515 -9.18 7.64 -4.31
CA ASN A 515 -9.19 9.03 -4.76
C ASN A 515 -9.98 9.20 -6.08
N ALA A 516 -9.80 8.28 -7.02
CA ALA A 516 -10.54 8.29 -8.28
C ALA A 516 -12.05 8.04 -8.04
N ALA A 517 -12.39 7.11 -7.15
CA ALA A 517 -13.79 6.84 -6.80
C ALA A 517 -14.49 8.06 -6.20
N VAL A 518 -13.83 8.79 -5.28
CA VAL A 518 -14.38 10.05 -4.73
C VAL A 518 -14.57 11.10 -5.80
N LEU A 519 -13.57 11.32 -6.65
CA LEU A 519 -13.60 12.36 -7.67
C LEU A 519 -14.73 12.14 -8.69
N LEU A 520 -15.04 10.88 -8.99
CA LEU A 520 -16.13 10.53 -9.90
C LEU A 520 -17.51 10.62 -9.25
N MET A 521 -17.64 10.09 -8.03
CA MET A 521 -18.96 9.90 -7.41
C MET A 521 -19.43 11.12 -6.60
N LEU A 522 -18.53 11.92 -6.05
CA LEU A 522 -18.89 13.01 -5.13
C LEU A 522 -19.66 14.14 -5.82
N PRO A 523 -19.29 14.63 -7.02
CA PRO A 523 -20.08 15.63 -7.72
C PRO A 523 -21.47 15.13 -8.11
N VAL A 524 -21.57 13.86 -8.53
CA VAL A 524 -22.86 13.23 -8.88
C VAL A 524 -23.75 13.13 -7.63
N ALA A 525 -23.20 12.72 -6.51
CA ALA A 525 -23.92 12.60 -5.24
C ALA A 525 -24.45 13.95 -4.76
N ALA A 526 -23.63 15.01 -4.85
CA ALA A 526 -24.04 16.37 -4.50
C ALA A 526 -25.19 16.88 -5.37
N GLU A 527 -25.14 16.64 -6.69
CA GLU A 527 -26.18 17.09 -7.62
C GLU A 527 -27.48 16.30 -7.46
N VAL A 528 -27.38 14.97 -7.20
CA VAL A 528 -28.56 14.14 -6.87
C VAL A 528 -29.26 14.67 -5.61
N ALA A 529 -28.49 14.97 -4.57
CA ALA A 529 -29.04 15.51 -3.33
C ALA A 529 -29.78 16.84 -3.58
N LYS A 530 -29.16 17.74 -4.35
CA LYS A 530 -29.73 19.03 -4.71
C LYS A 530 -31.05 18.86 -5.46
N ASN A 531 -31.12 17.96 -6.44
CA ASN A 531 -32.33 17.73 -7.24
C ASN A 531 -33.46 17.07 -6.44
N LEU A 532 -33.10 16.27 -5.40
CA LEU A 532 -34.08 15.69 -4.47
C LEU A 532 -34.50 16.67 -3.36
N GLY A 533 -33.89 17.87 -3.28
CA GLY A 533 -34.11 18.81 -2.17
C GLY A 533 -33.58 18.32 -0.83
N LEU A 534 -32.58 17.44 -0.85
CA LEU A 534 -31.93 16.82 0.33
C LEU A 534 -30.60 17.51 0.64
N ASN A 535 -30.01 17.18 1.78
CA ASN A 535 -28.73 17.74 2.22
C ASN A 535 -27.55 17.20 1.39
N PRO A 536 -26.88 18.01 0.55
CA PRO A 536 -25.75 17.55 -0.27
C PRO A 536 -24.57 17.05 0.55
N ILE A 537 -24.33 17.60 1.75
CA ILE A 537 -23.24 17.18 2.64
C ILE A 537 -23.43 15.71 3.03
N SER A 538 -24.66 15.29 3.35
CA SER A 538 -24.96 13.90 3.70
C SER A 538 -24.60 12.92 2.58
N PHE A 539 -24.92 13.27 1.32
CA PHE A 539 -24.58 12.46 0.15
C PHE A 539 -23.07 12.43 -0.11
N MET A 540 -22.40 13.58 -0.01
CA MET A 540 -20.94 13.65 -0.16
C MET A 540 -20.22 12.83 0.91
N LEU A 541 -20.68 12.85 2.16
CA LEU A 541 -20.12 12.06 3.25
C LEU A 541 -20.31 10.55 3.02
N VAL A 542 -21.45 10.11 2.50
CA VAL A 542 -21.68 8.70 2.13
C VAL A 542 -20.64 8.23 1.12
N VAL A 543 -20.41 9.01 0.06
CA VAL A 543 -19.42 8.69 -0.98
C VAL A 543 -18.01 8.66 -0.38
N MET A 544 -17.66 9.64 0.45
CA MET A 544 -16.34 9.73 1.08
C MET A 544 -16.07 8.53 1.99
N PHE A 545 -17.01 8.16 2.87
CA PHE A 545 -16.87 6.98 3.73
C PHE A 545 -16.78 5.69 2.91
N ALA A 546 -17.61 5.53 1.88
CA ALA A 546 -17.61 4.35 1.04
C ALA A 546 -16.28 4.18 0.30
N ALA A 547 -15.75 5.25 -0.28
CA ALA A 547 -14.48 5.23 -1.00
C ALA A 547 -13.27 5.01 -0.08
N SER A 548 -13.33 5.49 1.17
CA SER A 548 -12.25 5.31 2.14
C SER A 548 -12.24 3.94 2.80
N ASN A 549 -13.32 3.17 2.70
CA ASN A 549 -13.54 1.89 3.37
C ASN A 549 -13.45 0.70 2.40
N SER A 550 -12.25 0.46 1.81
CA SER A 550 -12.00 -0.65 0.89
C SER A 550 -11.42 -1.86 1.63
N TYR A 551 -12.20 -2.93 1.73
CA TYR A 551 -11.86 -4.13 2.51
C TYR A 551 -11.92 -5.43 1.70
N MET A 552 -12.64 -5.47 0.55
CA MET A 552 -12.99 -6.73 -0.10
C MET A 552 -11.88 -7.33 -0.94
N THR A 553 -10.88 -6.50 -1.36
CA THR A 553 -9.79 -6.96 -2.21
C THR A 553 -8.41 -6.54 -1.68
N PRO A 554 -7.36 -7.31 -1.99
CA PRO A 554 -5.99 -6.90 -1.64
C PRO A 554 -5.49 -5.70 -2.46
N ILE A 555 -6.14 -5.39 -3.59
CA ILE A 555 -5.74 -4.31 -4.51
C ILE A 555 -6.49 -3.00 -4.25
N GLY A 556 -7.66 -3.03 -3.63
CA GLY A 556 -8.51 -1.86 -3.41
C GLY A 556 -7.88 -0.82 -2.49
N TYR A 557 -6.96 -1.21 -1.60
CA TYR A 557 -6.22 -0.29 -0.75
C TYR A 557 -4.74 -0.70 -0.61
N GLN A 558 -3.82 0.27 -0.64
CA GLN A 558 -2.38 0.00 -0.55
C GLN A 558 -1.99 -0.77 0.72
N THR A 559 -2.64 -0.50 1.85
CA THR A 559 -2.38 -1.22 3.10
C THR A 559 -2.75 -2.69 3.02
N ASN A 560 -3.80 -3.04 2.27
CA ASN A 560 -4.19 -4.42 1.99
C ASN A 560 -3.11 -5.12 1.15
N THR A 561 -2.61 -4.45 0.10
CA THR A 561 -1.52 -4.95 -0.74
C THR A 561 -0.26 -5.24 0.08
N MET A 562 0.10 -4.34 1.00
CA MET A 562 1.31 -4.48 1.84
C MET A 562 1.27 -5.71 2.73
N VAL A 563 0.11 -6.06 3.26
CA VAL A 563 -0.04 -7.21 4.16
C VAL A 563 -0.33 -8.53 3.42
N TYR A 564 -0.62 -8.47 2.13
CA TYR A 564 -1.04 -9.62 1.31
C TYR A 564 0.04 -10.71 1.26
N GLY A 565 1.24 -10.36 0.79
CA GLY A 565 2.37 -11.28 0.69
C GLY A 565 2.87 -11.76 2.06
N PRO A 566 3.25 -10.85 2.99
CA PRO A 566 3.74 -11.22 4.32
C PRO A 566 2.76 -12.06 5.14
N GLY A 567 1.46 -11.88 4.95
CA GLY A 567 0.42 -12.67 5.61
C GLY A 567 0.15 -14.03 4.97
N GLY A 568 0.77 -14.33 3.81
CA GLY A 568 0.52 -15.54 3.02
C GLY A 568 -0.94 -15.64 2.56
N TYR A 569 -1.63 -14.52 2.36
CA TYR A 569 -3.05 -14.52 2.00
C TYR A 569 -3.29 -14.91 0.55
N ARG A 570 -4.49 -15.41 0.29
CA ARG A 570 -5.08 -15.54 -1.04
C ARG A 570 -6.04 -14.38 -1.29
N PHE A 571 -6.31 -14.08 -2.54
CA PHE A 571 -7.22 -12.99 -2.91
C PHE A 571 -8.58 -13.08 -2.18
N LEU A 572 -9.18 -14.26 -2.18
CA LEU A 572 -10.48 -14.51 -1.56
C LEU A 572 -10.49 -14.42 -0.03
N ASP A 573 -9.33 -14.43 0.64
CA ASP A 573 -9.28 -14.24 2.09
C ASP A 573 -9.73 -12.82 2.47
N PHE A 574 -9.35 -11.81 1.65
CA PHE A 574 -9.82 -10.43 1.82
C PHE A 574 -11.33 -10.34 1.58
N THR A 575 -11.84 -10.93 0.50
CA THR A 575 -13.28 -10.95 0.22
C THR A 575 -14.05 -11.62 1.35
N ARG A 576 -13.56 -12.75 1.88
CA ARG A 576 -14.19 -13.49 2.97
C ARG A 576 -14.29 -12.67 4.26
N VAL A 577 -13.27 -11.89 4.58
CA VAL A 577 -13.24 -11.05 5.79
C VAL A 577 -13.83 -9.67 5.53
N GLY A 578 -13.62 -9.09 4.36
CA GLY A 578 -14.01 -7.72 4.03
C GLY A 578 -15.47 -7.58 3.62
N LEU A 579 -16.01 -8.52 2.82
CA LEU A 579 -17.39 -8.42 2.33
C LEU A 579 -18.43 -8.27 3.46
N PRO A 580 -18.42 -9.08 4.54
CA PRO A 580 -19.37 -8.89 5.62
C PRO A 580 -19.24 -7.53 6.30
N LEU A 581 -18.01 -7.01 6.46
CA LEU A 581 -17.77 -5.70 7.05
C LEU A 581 -18.29 -4.57 6.15
N THR A 582 -18.03 -4.66 4.85
CA THR A 582 -18.54 -3.71 3.86
C THR A 582 -20.08 -3.70 3.85
N LEU A 583 -20.71 -4.87 3.89
CA LEU A 583 -22.18 -4.95 3.95
C LEU A 583 -22.72 -4.32 5.24
N ILE A 584 -22.10 -4.55 6.40
CA ILE A 584 -22.48 -3.89 7.65
C ILE A 584 -22.43 -2.37 7.49
N PHE A 585 -21.35 -1.84 6.93
CA PHE A 585 -21.18 -0.39 6.74
C PHE A 585 -22.09 0.19 5.67
N THR A 586 -22.44 -0.57 4.63
CA THR A 586 -23.40 -0.16 3.60
C THR A 586 -24.75 0.27 4.19
N PHE A 587 -25.18 -0.38 5.27
CA PHE A 587 -26.44 -0.01 5.95
C PHE A 587 -26.21 0.94 7.12
N ILE A 588 -25.17 0.75 7.91
CA ILE A 588 -24.95 1.52 9.14
C ILE A 588 -24.46 2.95 8.85
N VAL A 589 -23.55 3.15 7.91
CA VAL A 589 -22.98 4.48 7.67
C VAL A 589 -24.02 5.47 7.15
N PRO A 590 -24.86 5.15 6.16
CA PRO A 590 -25.95 6.04 5.75
C PRO A 590 -26.91 6.38 6.91
N LEU A 591 -27.23 5.38 7.76
CA LEU A 591 -28.08 5.61 8.93
C LEU A 591 -27.46 6.61 9.92
N LEU A 592 -26.16 6.45 10.23
CA LEU A 592 -25.42 7.36 11.11
C LEU A 592 -25.35 8.77 10.53
N ILE A 593 -25.13 8.89 9.22
CA ILE A 593 -25.06 10.19 8.54
C ILE A 593 -26.42 10.91 8.63
N ILE A 594 -27.51 10.20 8.38
CA ILE A 594 -28.86 10.76 8.52
C ILE A 594 -29.13 11.22 9.95
N PHE A 595 -28.71 10.41 10.93
CA PHE A 595 -28.92 10.72 12.34
C PHE A 595 -28.17 11.98 12.78
N VAL A 596 -26.95 12.22 12.23
CA VAL A 596 -26.08 13.34 12.65
C VAL A 596 -26.34 14.59 11.83
N TYR A 597 -26.52 14.46 10.51
CA TYR A 597 -26.57 15.58 9.57
C TYR A 597 -27.95 15.79 8.91
N GLY A 598 -28.87 14.86 9.15
CA GLY A 598 -30.16 14.86 8.49
C GLY A 598 -30.07 14.44 7.02
N LEU A 599 -31.21 14.54 6.34
CA LEU A 599 -31.37 14.30 4.91
C LEU A 599 -31.61 15.59 4.15
#